data_ecc9d594facad0530d35816948b47446
#
_entry.id   ecc9d594facad0530d35816948b47446
#
_cell.length_a   1.000
_cell.length_b   1.000
_cell.length_c   1.000
_cell.angle_alpha   90.00
_cell.angle_beta   90.00
_cell.angle_gamma   90.00
#
_symmetry.space_group_name_H-M   'P 1'
#
loop_
_entity.id
_entity.type
_entity.pdbx_description
1 polymer ?
#
loop_
_entity_poly.entity_id
_entity_poly.type
_entity_poly.pdbx_seq_one_letter_code
_entity_poly.pdbx_strand_id
1 'polypeptide(L)'
;VKKIAYIEIDTHAEIAKAFMDIMKDSQEFSVDYYFSKRIKDQINHSDEPVFLSDSSMILDQLKGKDYDLVVIGTVHRYFNTFLAITKKYNTAVISHNLNFIKASKFDLIESIFKGDVVFRLKLWLKEGLFYKTKVYHTSRSLLVLDEALISEKYQFLPLFYTRDFDKTKNENLIVLIPGGVSQKRRDYDYIFKTIQNLKTDKLCRFVFLGKASGHELKQLEYLSKKLPGNIEITYFSERVLSEDFERWMQKADILWCPIQQNTEFFSIKETYGKTKMTGNLGDAITYGKLAIFPADYLSKLDFIISEKGNVIEELETLKNTSFDFQKNYSKKRVLENLESTLNKIIQ
;
A
#
# COMPACT_ATOMS: atom_id res chain seq x y z
N VAL A 1 9.12 -27.13 10.70
CA VAL A 1 8.96 -25.88 9.94
C VAL A 1 7.76 -26.03 9.03
N LYS A 2 6.75 -25.15 9.17
CA LYS A 2 5.56 -25.13 8.31
C LYS A 2 5.89 -24.53 6.95
N LYS A 3 5.26 -25.01 5.90
CA LYS A 3 5.53 -24.59 4.52
C LYS A 3 4.44 -23.68 3.99
N ILE A 4 4.81 -22.51 3.51
CA ILE A 4 3.89 -21.54 2.91
C ILE A 4 4.25 -21.34 1.44
N ALA A 5 3.24 -21.28 0.56
CA ALA A 5 3.37 -20.68 -0.76
C ALA A 5 2.84 -19.24 -0.73
N TYR A 6 3.63 -18.27 -1.19
CA TYR A 6 3.15 -16.89 -1.38
C TYR A 6 3.07 -16.59 -2.88
N ILE A 7 1.88 -16.20 -3.34
CA ILE A 7 1.60 -15.98 -4.76
C ILE A 7 1.28 -14.52 -5.02
N GLU A 8 2.09 -13.84 -5.87
CA GLU A 8 1.78 -12.51 -6.39
C GLU A 8 2.13 -12.42 -7.88
N ILE A 9 1.10 -12.50 -8.72
CA ILE A 9 1.26 -12.54 -10.18
C ILE A 9 0.64 -11.35 -10.92
N ASP A 10 0.07 -10.38 -10.20
CA ASP A 10 -0.61 -9.23 -10.80
C ASP A 10 -0.03 -7.87 -10.36
N THR A 11 -0.26 -7.49 -9.10
CA THR A 11 0.10 -6.16 -8.58
C THR A 11 0.67 -6.28 -7.16
N HIS A 12 0.96 -5.15 -6.51
CA HIS A 12 1.40 -5.09 -5.11
C HIS A 12 2.75 -5.75 -4.81
N ALA A 13 3.75 -5.48 -5.69
CA ALA A 13 5.12 -5.91 -5.45
C ALA A 13 5.69 -5.41 -4.10
N GLU A 14 5.24 -4.24 -3.63
CA GLU A 14 5.60 -3.66 -2.34
C GLU A 14 5.11 -4.50 -1.17
N ILE A 15 3.92 -5.09 -1.27
CA ILE A 15 3.36 -5.98 -0.23
C ILE A 15 4.08 -7.33 -0.26
N ALA A 16 4.32 -7.88 -1.46
CA ALA A 16 5.10 -9.11 -1.62
C ALA A 16 6.51 -8.94 -1.03
N LYS A 17 7.17 -7.80 -1.30
CA LYS A 17 8.49 -7.50 -0.73
C LYS A 17 8.44 -7.38 0.80
N ALA A 18 7.45 -6.69 1.36
CA ALA A 18 7.30 -6.56 2.81
C ALA A 18 7.13 -7.93 3.48
N PHE A 19 6.32 -8.83 2.87
CA PHE A 19 6.16 -10.20 3.35
C PHE A 19 7.49 -10.98 3.29
N MET A 20 8.23 -10.88 2.18
CA MET A 20 9.54 -11.54 2.05
C MET A 20 10.54 -11.01 3.07
N ASP A 21 10.66 -9.68 3.20
CA ASP A 21 11.63 -9.02 4.07
C ASP A 21 11.44 -9.38 5.55
N ILE A 22 10.21 -9.68 5.96
CA ILE A 22 9.92 -10.07 7.33
C ILE A 22 10.05 -11.58 7.54
N MET A 23 9.53 -12.39 6.60
CA MET A 23 9.50 -13.84 6.73
C MET A 23 10.88 -14.51 6.59
N LYS A 24 11.87 -13.82 5.98
CA LYS A 24 13.24 -14.36 5.92
C LYS A 24 13.87 -14.62 7.29
N ASP A 25 13.39 -13.97 8.35
CA ASP A 25 13.90 -14.13 9.71
C ASP A 25 13.09 -15.19 10.50
N SER A 26 12.02 -15.74 9.91
CA SER A 26 11.19 -16.75 10.56
C SER A 26 11.94 -18.08 10.75
N GLN A 27 11.81 -18.64 11.94
CA GLN A 27 12.28 -19.99 12.26
C GLN A 27 11.14 -21.03 12.24
N GLU A 28 9.90 -20.56 12.22
CA GLU A 28 8.70 -21.42 12.22
C GLU A 28 8.23 -21.78 10.81
N PHE A 29 8.49 -20.89 9.84
CA PHE A 29 7.98 -21.01 8.47
C PHE A 29 9.09 -21.00 7.43
N SER A 30 8.92 -21.82 6.39
CA SER A 30 9.62 -21.69 5.12
C SER A 30 8.64 -21.23 4.04
N VAL A 31 9.07 -20.32 3.16
CA VAL A 31 8.19 -19.73 2.15
C VAL A 31 8.74 -19.94 0.75
N ASP A 32 7.91 -20.53 -0.13
CA ASP A 32 8.14 -20.55 -1.57
C ASP A 32 7.41 -19.36 -2.22
N TYR A 33 8.12 -18.51 -2.93
CA TYR A 33 7.57 -17.32 -3.59
C TYR A 33 7.29 -17.57 -5.07
N TYR A 34 6.05 -17.34 -5.51
CA TYR A 34 5.61 -17.46 -6.90
C TYR A 34 5.24 -16.10 -7.45
N PHE A 35 6.12 -15.50 -8.24
CA PHE A 35 5.95 -14.16 -8.76
C PHE A 35 5.93 -14.13 -10.28
N SER A 36 5.11 -13.22 -10.85
CA SER A 36 5.25 -12.89 -12.25
C SER A 36 6.59 -12.19 -12.50
N LYS A 37 7.05 -12.22 -13.75
CA LYS A 37 8.27 -11.51 -14.15
C LYS A 37 8.19 -10.03 -13.74
N ARG A 38 7.04 -9.38 -13.96
CA ARG A 38 6.79 -7.99 -13.57
C ARG A 38 7.00 -7.75 -12.08
N ILE A 39 6.45 -8.61 -11.23
CA ILE A 39 6.59 -8.48 -9.77
C ILE A 39 8.04 -8.69 -9.35
N LYS A 40 8.69 -9.72 -9.88
CA LYS A 40 10.10 -9.99 -9.61
C LYS A 40 11.00 -8.80 -9.99
N ASP A 41 10.79 -8.23 -11.18
CA ASP A 41 11.57 -7.08 -11.67
C ASP A 41 11.34 -5.81 -10.80
N GLN A 42 10.16 -5.66 -10.20
CA GLN A 42 9.84 -4.54 -9.30
C GLN A 42 10.41 -4.71 -7.89
N ILE A 43 10.53 -5.93 -7.41
CA ILE A 43 11.09 -6.22 -6.08
C ILE A 43 12.59 -5.91 -6.04
N ASN A 44 13.30 -6.01 -7.18
CA ASN A 44 14.75 -5.79 -7.30
C ASN A 44 15.54 -6.39 -6.11
N HIS A 45 16.53 -7.21 -6.32
CA HIS A 45 17.40 -7.79 -5.29
C HIS A 45 16.67 -8.46 -4.11
N SER A 46 16.37 -9.73 -4.29
CA SER A 46 15.96 -10.62 -3.21
C SER A 46 16.96 -11.77 -3.15
N ASP A 47 17.49 -12.06 -1.97
CA ASP A 47 18.33 -13.23 -1.71
C ASP A 47 17.48 -14.51 -1.65
N GLU A 48 16.17 -14.37 -1.51
CA GLU A 48 15.23 -15.49 -1.42
C GLU A 48 14.92 -16.08 -2.81
N PRO A 49 14.83 -17.40 -2.92
CA PRO A 49 14.51 -18.06 -4.18
C PRO A 49 13.05 -17.75 -4.61
N VAL A 50 12.92 -17.20 -5.81
CA VAL A 50 11.62 -16.86 -6.42
C VAL A 50 11.37 -17.74 -7.63
N PHE A 51 10.26 -18.45 -7.62
CA PHE A 51 9.75 -19.17 -8.78
C PHE A 51 9.02 -18.20 -9.71
N LEU A 52 9.47 -18.09 -10.95
CA LEU A 52 8.72 -17.37 -11.98
C LEU A 52 7.42 -18.09 -12.27
N SER A 53 6.32 -17.38 -12.24
CA SER A 53 4.99 -17.94 -12.40
C SER A 53 4.05 -16.97 -13.12
N ASP A 54 2.97 -17.51 -13.61
CA ASP A 54 1.81 -16.78 -14.14
C ASP A 54 0.52 -17.60 -13.93
N SER A 55 -0.60 -17.07 -14.42
CA SER A 55 -1.90 -17.73 -14.25
C SER A 55 -2.03 -19.09 -14.94
N SER A 56 -1.17 -19.41 -15.90
CA SER A 56 -1.16 -20.70 -16.60
C SER A 56 -0.24 -21.72 -15.94
N MET A 57 0.82 -21.29 -15.27
CA MET A 57 1.85 -22.14 -14.69
C MET A 57 1.58 -22.52 -13.23
N ILE A 58 0.98 -21.62 -12.46
CA ILE A 58 0.91 -21.72 -11.00
C ILE A 58 0.25 -23.00 -10.50
N LEU A 59 -0.82 -23.48 -11.15
CA LEU A 59 -1.52 -24.71 -10.74
C LEU A 59 -0.63 -25.93 -10.86
N ASP A 60 0.17 -26.05 -11.91
CA ASP A 60 1.10 -27.16 -12.10
C ASP A 60 2.31 -27.03 -11.18
N GLN A 61 2.78 -25.81 -10.91
CA GLN A 61 3.88 -25.56 -9.99
C GLN A 61 3.55 -25.91 -8.54
N LEU A 62 2.29 -25.74 -8.12
CA LEU A 62 1.82 -26.13 -6.80
C LEU A 62 1.53 -27.63 -6.70
N LYS A 63 1.37 -28.34 -7.83
CA LYS A 63 1.01 -29.74 -7.84
C LYS A 63 2.11 -30.60 -7.23
N GLY A 64 1.72 -31.49 -6.32
CA GLY A 64 2.65 -32.43 -5.65
C GLY A 64 3.49 -31.78 -4.54
N LYS A 65 3.22 -30.52 -4.19
CA LYS A 65 3.82 -29.84 -3.04
C LYS A 65 2.81 -29.77 -1.90
N ASP A 66 3.24 -30.11 -0.70
CA ASP A 66 2.43 -30.03 0.51
C ASP A 66 2.71 -28.71 1.21
N TYR A 67 1.79 -27.76 1.05
CA TYR A 67 1.80 -26.49 1.75
C TYR A 67 0.76 -26.49 2.87
N ASP A 68 1.18 -26.06 4.06
CA ASP A 68 0.28 -25.82 5.19
C ASP A 68 -0.67 -24.65 4.90
N LEU A 69 -0.19 -23.67 4.12
CA LEU A 69 -0.96 -22.49 3.71
C LEU A 69 -0.49 -21.95 2.36
N VAL A 70 -1.43 -21.52 1.54
CA VAL A 70 -1.17 -20.74 0.32
C VAL A 70 -1.69 -19.33 0.53
N VAL A 71 -0.79 -18.35 0.62
CA VAL A 71 -1.13 -16.93 0.72
C VAL A 71 -1.20 -16.34 -0.68
N ILE A 72 -2.34 -15.75 -1.04
CA ILE A 72 -2.56 -15.07 -2.30
C ILE A 72 -2.51 -13.55 -2.05
N GLY A 73 -1.48 -12.88 -2.58
CA GLY A 73 -1.26 -11.44 -2.36
C GLY A 73 -2.35 -10.57 -3.01
N THR A 74 -2.80 -10.92 -4.21
CA THR A 74 -3.80 -10.13 -4.94
C THR A 74 -4.72 -11.00 -5.78
N VAL A 75 -6.03 -10.71 -5.70
CA VAL A 75 -7.06 -11.32 -6.56
C VAL A 75 -7.85 -10.22 -7.28
N HIS A 76 -7.20 -9.56 -8.24
CA HIS A 76 -7.82 -8.55 -9.11
C HIS A 76 -8.05 -9.06 -10.52
N ARG A 77 -7.39 -10.19 -10.86
CA ARG A 77 -7.44 -10.89 -12.15
C ARG A 77 -7.39 -12.40 -11.92
N TYR A 78 -7.46 -13.17 -13.00
CA TYR A 78 -7.26 -14.63 -13.03
C TYR A 78 -8.15 -15.40 -12.03
N PHE A 79 -9.41 -14.95 -11.89
CA PHE A 79 -10.35 -15.53 -10.91
C PHE A 79 -10.58 -17.02 -11.09
N ASN A 80 -10.52 -17.54 -12.35
CA ASN A 80 -10.61 -18.97 -12.64
C ASN A 80 -9.47 -19.74 -11.96
N THR A 81 -8.23 -19.26 -12.14
CA THR A 81 -7.02 -19.87 -11.59
C THR A 81 -7.06 -19.85 -10.07
N PHE A 82 -7.36 -18.67 -9.48
CA PHE A 82 -7.44 -18.56 -8.02
C PHE A 82 -8.60 -19.39 -7.43
N LEU A 83 -9.71 -19.53 -8.12
CA LEU A 83 -10.79 -20.41 -7.67
C LEU A 83 -10.34 -21.89 -7.64
N ALA A 84 -9.54 -22.33 -8.60
CA ALA A 84 -9.00 -23.67 -8.60
C ALA A 84 -8.02 -23.88 -7.41
N ILE A 85 -7.19 -22.88 -7.10
CA ILE A 85 -6.27 -22.90 -5.96
C ILE A 85 -7.05 -22.94 -4.63
N THR A 86 -8.03 -22.03 -4.43
CA THR A 86 -8.78 -21.97 -3.16
C THR A 86 -9.65 -23.20 -2.90
N LYS A 87 -10.01 -23.95 -3.93
CA LYS A 87 -10.72 -25.24 -3.79
C LYS A 87 -9.81 -26.38 -3.39
N LYS A 88 -8.53 -26.29 -3.71
CA LYS A 88 -7.59 -27.41 -3.55
C LYS A 88 -6.67 -27.27 -2.33
N TYR A 89 -6.34 -26.05 -1.96
CA TYR A 89 -5.38 -25.75 -0.90
C TYR A 89 -6.04 -24.97 0.23
N ASN A 90 -5.47 -25.09 1.44
CA ASN A 90 -5.75 -24.16 2.52
C ASN A 90 -5.22 -22.76 2.12
N THR A 91 -6.10 -21.78 1.97
CA THR A 91 -5.72 -20.48 1.39
C THR A 91 -6.10 -19.30 2.27
N ALA A 92 -5.24 -18.28 2.26
CA ALA A 92 -5.53 -16.95 2.78
C ALA A 92 -5.36 -15.91 1.66
N VAL A 93 -6.29 -14.97 1.53
CA VAL A 93 -6.28 -13.94 0.48
C VAL A 93 -6.16 -12.55 1.10
N ILE A 94 -5.16 -11.77 0.64
CA ILE A 94 -5.03 -10.37 1.04
C ILE A 94 -6.08 -9.53 0.30
N SER A 95 -6.94 -8.88 1.07
CA SER A 95 -8.14 -8.18 0.62
C SER A 95 -7.89 -6.68 0.54
N HIS A 96 -7.60 -6.16 -0.67
CA HIS A 96 -7.24 -4.75 -0.87
C HIS A 96 -8.43 -3.80 -1.04
N ASN A 97 -9.59 -4.31 -1.52
CA ASN A 97 -10.76 -3.50 -1.87
C ASN A 97 -12.03 -4.22 -1.38
N LEU A 98 -12.50 -3.87 -0.19
CA LEU A 98 -13.55 -4.66 0.48
C LEU A 98 -14.93 -4.50 -0.15
N ASN A 99 -15.25 -3.34 -0.71
CA ASN A 99 -16.51 -3.14 -1.44
C ASN A 99 -16.51 -3.89 -2.77
N PHE A 100 -15.38 -3.91 -3.49
CA PHE A 100 -15.24 -4.75 -4.67
C PHE A 100 -15.48 -6.23 -4.31
N ILE A 101 -14.93 -6.71 -3.19
CA ILE A 101 -15.15 -8.10 -2.74
C ILE A 101 -16.63 -8.39 -2.48
N LYS A 102 -17.36 -7.45 -1.88
CA LYS A 102 -18.78 -7.55 -1.55
C LYS A 102 -19.71 -7.33 -2.75
N ALA A 103 -19.23 -6.65 -3.79
CA ALA A 103 -20.04 -6.27 -4.94
C ALA A 103 -20.77 -7.45 -5.57
N SER A 104 -22.04 -7.27 -5.88
CA SER A 104 -22.90 -8.25 -6.53
C SER A 104 -22.52 -8.46 -8.00
N LYS A 105 -23.09 -9.48 -8.62
CA LYS A 105 -22.93 -9.68 -10.07
C LYS A 105 -23.51 -8.52 -10.88
N PHE A 106 -24.60 -7.90 -10.41
CA PHE A 106 -25.19 -6.74 -11.06
C PHE A 106 -24.27 -5.53 -11.02
N ASP A 107 -23.66 -5.25 -9.86
CA ASP A 107 -22.66 -4.18 -9.71
C ASP A 107 -21.47 -4.39 -10.66
N LEU A 108 -21.03 -5.64 -10.83
CA LEU A 108 -19.94 -5.98 -11.74
C LEU A 108 -20.33 -5.79 -13.20
N ILE A 109 -21.55 -6.18 -13.61
CA ILE A 109 -22.04 -5.96 -14.96
C ILE A 109 -22.11 -4.45 -15.25
N GLU A 110 -22.73 -3.69 -14.36
CA GLU A 110 -22.79 -2.23 -14.50
C GLU A 110 -21.39 -1.60 -14.57
N SER A 111 -20.47 -2.09 -13.75
CA SER A 111 -19.09 -1.61 -13.74
C SER A 111 -18.37 -1.86 -15.06
N ILE A 112 -18.65 -2.94 -15.78
CA ILE A 112 -18.03 -3.24 -17.08
C ILE A 112 -18.22 -2.07 -18.05
N PHE A 113 -19.38 -1.45 -18.07
CA PHE A 113 -19.71 -0.35 -18.99
C PHE A 113 -19.26 1.04 -18.50
N LYS A 114 -18.78 1.16 -17.27
CA LYS A 114 -18.33 2.44 -16.66
C LYS A 114 -16.85 2.76 -16.84
N GLY A 115 -16.08 1.94 -17.52
CA GLY A 115 -14.63 2.11 -17.69
C GLY A 115 -14.09 1.55 -18.98
N ASP A 116 -12.88 1.01 -18.97
CA ASP A 116 -12.30 0.30 -20.12
C ASP A 116 -13.08 -0.99 -20.39
N VAL A 117 -14.09 -0.86 -21.25
CA VAL A 117 -15.04 -1.94 -21.58
C VAL A 117 -14.31 -3.15 -22.13
N VAL A 118 -13.32 -2.95 -23.03
CA VAL A 118 -12.59 -4.04 -23.68
C VAL A 118 -11.81 -4.85 -22.64
N PHE A 119 -11.09 -4.17 -21.77
CA PHE A 119 -10.34 -4.82 -20.69
C PHE A 119 -11.29 -5.55 -19.73
N ARG A 120 -12.39 -4.93 -19.34
CA ARG A 120 -13.36 -5.52 -18.39
C ARG A 120 -14.13 -6.70 -18.96
N LEU A 121 -14.46 -6.67 -20.25
CA LEU A 121 -15.02 -7.84 -20.95
C LEU A 121 -14.02 -8.99 -21.02
N LYS A 122 -12.72 -8.69 -21.22
CA LYS A 122 -11.67 -9.72 -21.15
C LYS A 122 -11.61 -10.37 -19.76
N LEU A 123 -11.67 -9.59 -18.70
CA LEU A 123 -11.72 -10.11 -17.33
C LEU A 123 -12.92 -11.02 -17.12
N TRP A 124 -14.08 -10.62 -17.63
CA TRP A 124 -15.29 -11.43 -17.55
C TRP A 124 -15.18 -12.73 -18.30
N LEU A 125 -14.92 -12.66 -19.62
CA LEU A 125 -15.02 -13.80 -20.54
C LEU A 125 -13.82 -14.78 -20.41
N LYS A 126 -12.61 -14.24 -20.18
CA LYS A 126 -11.39 -15.06 -20.16
C LYS A 126 -10.87 -15.34 -18.76
N GLU A 127 -10.99 -14.40 -17.83
CA GLU A 127 -10.37 -14.49 -16.50
C GLU A 127 -11.39 -14.83 -15.40
N GLY A 128 -12.69 -14.96 -15.74
CA GLY A 128 -13.73 -15.46 -14.84
C GLY A 128 -14.13 -14.48 -13.73
N LEU A 129 -14.26 -13.18 -14.05
CA LEU A 129 -14.63 -12.12 -13.09
C LEU A 129 -15.82 -12.50 -12.19
N PHE A 130 -16.83 -13.22 -12.71
CA PHE A 130 -18.00 -13.63 -11.92
C PHE A 130 -17.70 -14.74 -10.90
N TYR A 131 -16.54 -15.37 -10.97
CA TYR A 131 -16.08 -16.27 -9.91
C TYR A 131 -15.42 -15.54 -8.74
N LYS A 132 -15.22 -14.22 -8.83
CA LYS A 132 -14.65 -13.40 -7.76
C LYS A 132 -15.23 -13.74 -6.38
N THR A 133 -16.56 -13.68 -6.25
CA THR A 133 -17.24 -13.98 -4.97
C THR A 133 -16.92 -15.39 -4.48
N LYS A 134 -16.87 -16.38 -5.40
CA LYS A 134 -16.52 -17.76 -5.01
C LYS A 134 -15.08 -17.88 -4.53
N VAL A 135 -14.12 -17.18 -5.17
CA VAL A 135 -12.71 -17.19 -4.71
C VAL A 135 -12.60 -16.75 -3.26
N TYR A 136 -13.20 -15.59 -2.92
CA TYR A 136 -13.15 -15.09 -1.54
C TYR A 136 -13.98 -15.93 -0.54
N HIS A 137 -15.04 -16.61 -0.99
CA HIS A 137 -15.82 -17.51 -0.13
C HIS A 137 -15.19 -18.87 0.11
N THR A 138 -14.44 -19.40 -0.85
CA THR A 138 -13.75 -20.69 -0.71
C THR A 138 -12.41 -20.55 -0.01
N SER A 139 -11.85 -19.35 0.07
CA SER A 139 -10.67 -19.08 0.90
C SER A 139 -10.99 -19.28 2.37
N ARG A 140 -10.09 -19.93 3.09
CA ARG A 140 -10.23 -20.14 4.54
C ARG A 140 -10.18 -18.83 5.31
N SER A 141 -9.31 -17.91 4.89
CA SER A 141 -9.16 -16.62 5.58
C SER A 141 -9.03 -15.46 4.59
N LEU A 142 -9.60 -14.31 4.99
CA LEU A 142 -9.45 -13.04 4.29
C LEU A 142 -8.63 -12.10 5.17
N LEU A 143 -7.55 -11.58 4.62
CA LEU A 143 -6.57 -10.77 5.32
C LEU A 143 -6.66 -9.31 4.92
N VAL A 144 -6.46 -8.41 5.86
CA VAL A 144 -6.35 -6.96 5.62
C VAL A 144 -5.06 -6.43 6.21
N LEU A 145 -4.53 -5.35 5.62
CA LEU A 145 -3.25 -4.76 5.97
C LEU A 145 -3.37 -3.52 6.87
N ASP A 146 -4.59 -3.16 7.26
CA ASP A 146 -4.90 -2.03 8.12
C ASP A 146 -5.82 -2.52 9.24
N GLU A 147 -5.42 -2.27 10.49
CA GLU A 147 -6.18 -2.68 11.68
C GLU A 147 -7.59 -2.07 11.71
N ALA A 148 -7.78 -0.89 11.10
CA ALA A 148 -9.10 -0.28 10.99
C ALA A 148 -10.10 -1.10 10.15
N LEU A 149 -9.63 -2.06 9.35
CA LEU A 149 -10.45 -2.90 8.48
C LEU A 149 -10.80 -4.26 9.09
N ILE A 150 -10.33 -4.55 10.31
CA ILE A 150 -10.61 -5.80 11.02
C ILE A 150 -12.11 -5.96 11.25
N SER A 151 -12.60 -7.17 11.07
CA SER A 151 -13.98 -7.56 11.40
C SER A 151 -14.04 -9.07 11.61
N GLU A 152 -15.21 -9.62 11.91
CA GLU A 152 -15.41 -11.08 11.99
C GLU A 152 -14.95 -11.82 10.72
N LYS A 153 -15.02 -11.15 9.56
CA LYS A 153 -14.66 -11.71 8.25
C LYS A 153 -13.21 -11.46 7.88
N TYR A 154 -12.59 -10.40 8.35
CA TYR A 154 -11.27 -9.95 7.93
C TYR A 154 -10.31 -9.94 9.11
N GLN A 155 -9.20 -10.67 8.97
CA GLN A 155 -8.13 -10.74 9.96
C GLN A 155 -6.98 -9.81 9.57
N PHE A 156 -6.34 -9.21 10.54
CA PHE A 156 -5.17 -8.37 10.32
C PHE A 156 -3.93 -9.20 9.97
N LEU A 157 -3.23 -8.81 8.91
CA LEU A 157 -1.93 -9.33 8.54
C LEU A 157 -0.87 -8.25 8.79
N PRO A 158 -0.10 -8.30 9.89
CA PRO A 158 0.93 -7.33 10.20
C PRO A 158 2.13 -7.54 9.27
N LEU A 159 2.40 -6.57 8.38
CA LEU A 159 3.51 -6.65 7.43
C LEU A 159 4.48 -5.47 7.53
N PHE A 160 4.01 -4.33 8.04
CA PHE A 160 4.82 -3.13 8.05
C PHE A 160 5.59 -3.03 9.36
N TYR A 161 6.90 -2.94 9.26
CA TYR A 161 7.80 -2.71 10.39
C TYR A 161 8.69 -1.50 10.13
N THR A 162 9.09 -0.85 11.18
CA THR A 162 9.97 0.32 11.11
C THR A 162 11.41 -0.13 10.92
N ARG A 163 12.00 0.31 9.81
CA ARG A 163 13.40 0.07 9.49
C ARG A 163 14.28 1.00 10.33
N ASP A 164 15.47 0.53 10.68
CA ASP A 164 16.47 1.37 11.32
C ASP A 164 17.16 2.23 10.26
N PHE A 165 17.03 3.54 10.44
CA PHE A 165 17.74 4.53 9.64
C PHE A 165 18.42 5.53 10.57
N ASP A 166 19.58 6.00 10.18
CA ASP A 166 20.23 7.12 10.84
C ASP A 166 19.34 8.37 10.75
N LYS A 167 18.88 8.86 11.90
CA LYS A 167 18.07 10.07 11.94
C LYS A 167 18.92 11.26 11.54
N THR A 168 18.75 11.75 10.33
CA THR A 168 19.31 13.04 9.92
C THR A 168 18.56 14.16 10.65
N LYS A 169 19.27 14.96 11.45
CA LYS A 169 18.70 16.21 11.95
C LYS A 169 18.75 17.23 10.83
N ASN A 170 17.61 17.55 10.27
CA ASN A 170 17.50 18.61 9.28
C ASN A 170 17.43 19.97 9.98
N GLU A 171 18.20 20.96 9.54
CA GLU A 171 18.04 22.36 9.97
C GLU A 171 16.70 22.89 9.46
N ASN A 172 16.37 22.61 8.21
CA ASN A 172 15.14 23.02 7.54
C ASN A 172 14.03 21.97 7.76
N LEU A 173 12.78 22.41 7.69
CA LEU A 173 11.63 21.49 7.70
C LEU A 173 11.47 20.85 6.32
N ILE A 174 11.52 19.52 6.27
CA ILE A 174 11.28 18.72 5.05
C ILE A 174 9.95 18.00 5.17
N VAL A 175 8.96 18.46 4.42
CA VAL A 175 7.61 17.88 4.32
C VAL A 175 7.51 17.07 3.05
N LEU A 176 7.16 15.80 3.17
CA LEU A 176 7.06 14.90 2.03
C LEU A 176 5.60 14.57 1.73
N ILE A 177 5.22 14.68 0.46
CA ILE A 177 3.91 14.28 -0.07
C ILE A 177 4.12 13.03 -0.93
N PRO A 178 4.00 11.80 -0.35
CA PRO A 178 4.37 10.57 -1.05
C PRO A 178 3.27 10.08 -1.98
N GLY A 179 3.69 9.60 -3.17
CA GLY A 179 2.85 8.97 -4.19
C GLY A 179 2.55 9.86 -5.39
N GLY A 180 2.05 9.25 -6.47
CA GLY A 180 1.83 9.93 -7.74
C GLY A 180 0.99 11.20 -7.61
N VAL A 181 1.43 12.26 -8.27
CA VAL A 181 0.79 13.59 -8.21
C VAL A 181 -0.42 13.58 -9.14
N SER A 182 -1.60 13.40 -8.57
CA SER A 182 -2.86 13.34 -9.31
C SER A 182 -4.02 13.75 -8.40
N GLN A 183 -4.75 14.80 -8.79
CA GLN A 183 -5.92 15.31 -8.07
C GLN A 183 -6.98 14.21 -7.82
N LYS A 184 -7.05 13.22 -8.70
CA LYS A 184 -7.97 12.08 -8.57
C LYS A 184 -7.76 11.25 -7.29
N ARG A 185 -6.55 11.26 -6.76
CA ARG A 185 -6.14 10.42 -5.59
C ARG A 185 -5.83 11.22 -4.34
N ARG A 186 -5.40 12.46 -4.52
CA ARG A 186 -4.98 13.37 -3.45
C ARG A 186 -5.46 14.77 -3.76
N ASP A 187 -5.79 15.53 -2.74
CA ASP A 187 -6.25 16.91 -2.90
C ASP A 187 -5.07 17.87 -3.10
N TYR A 188 -4.51 17.85 -4.32
CA TYR A 188 -3.40 18.72 -4.67
C TYR A 188 -3.79 20.18 -4.81
N ASP A 189 -5.03 20.48 -5.20
CA ASP A 189 -5.53 21.86 -5.27
C ASP A 189 -5.51 22.50 -3.88
N TYR A 190 -5.90 21.76 -2.87
CA TYR A 190 -5.80 22.19 -1.48
C TYR A 190 -4.34 22.40 -1.06
N ILE A 191 -3.45 21.46 -1.33
CA ILE A 191 -2.02 21.57 -1.00
C ILE A 191 -1.38 22.80 -1.68
N PHE A 192 -1.58 22.97 -2.98
CA PHE A 192 -0.99 24.10 -3.73
C PHE A 192 -1.48 25.43 -3.16
N LYS A 193 -2.77 25.55 -2.87
CA LYS A 193 -3.34 26.74 -2.25
C LYS A 193 -2.75 26.98 -0.85
N THR A 194 -2.59 25.95 -0.06
CA THR A 194 -2.03 26.04 1.29
C THR A 194 -0.57 26.50 1.24
N ILE A 195 0.26 25.88 0.39
CA ILE A 195 1.67 26.27 0.23
C ILE A 195 1.80 27.70 -0.33
N GLN A 196 0.94 28.11 -1.27
CA GLN A 196 0.95 29.45 -1.86
C GLN A 196 0.65 30.53 -0.83
N ASN A 197 -0.22 30.24 0.15
CA ASN A 197 -0.63 31.18 1.20
C ASN A 197 0.23 31.05 2.47
N LEU A 198 1.28 30.23 2.41
CA LEU A 198 2.14 29.97 3.55
C LEU A 198 2.88 31.25 3.99
N LYS A 199 2.76 31.57 5.26
CA LYS A 199 3.52 32.66 5.90
C LYS A 199 4.41 32.05 6.97
N THR A 200 5.70 31.95 6.69
CA THR A 200 6.71 31.49 7.63
C THR A 200 8.05 32.14 7.31
N ASP A 201 8.84 32.42 8.34
CA ASP A 201 10.22 32.93 8.18
C ASP A 201 11.24 31.76 8.14
N LYS A 202 10.77 30.54 8.37
CA LYS A 202 11.62 29.35 8.41
C LYS A 202 11.81 28.75 7.03
N LEU A 203 12.96 28.13 6.83
CA LEU A 203 13.22 27.36 5.62
C LEU A 203 12.39 26.07 5.62
N CYS A 204 11.54 25.93 4.61
CA CYS A 204 10.67 24.78 4.42
C CYS A 204 10.87 24.19 3.01
N ARG A 205 10.96 22.87 2.90
CA ARG A 205 11.00 22.17 1.62
C ARG A 205 9.83 21.20 1.53
N PHE A 206 9.02 21.36 0.49
CA PHE A 206 7.94 20.45 0.13
C PHE A 206 8.40 19.54 -1.00
N VAL A 207 8.36 18.22 -0.78
CA VAL A 207 8.81 17.23 -1.75
C VAL A 207 7.62 16.41 -2.23
N PHE A 208 7.22 16.59 -3.49
CA PHE A 208 6.16 15.82 -4.14
C PHE A 208 6.75 14.54 -4.69
N LEU A 209 6.76 13.49 -3.87
CA LEU A 209 7.50 12.26 -4.12
C LEU A 209 6.71 11.28 -4.98
N GLY A 210 6.50 11.65 -6.23
CA GLY A 210 5.84 10.84 -7.24
C GLY A 210 5.82 11.54 -8.59
N LYS A 211 5.51 10.78 -9.65
CA LYS A 211 5.40 11.37 -10.98
C LYS A 211 4.28 12.40 -11.02
N ALA A 212 4.60 13.63 -11.41
CA ALA A 212 3.67 14.67 -11.79
C ALA A 212 3.54 14.74 -13.32
N SER A 213 2.34 14.99 -13.83
CA SER A 213 2.10 15.16 -15.27
C SER A 213 0.91 16.09 -15.52
N GLY A 214 0.75 16.55 -16.77
CA GLY A 214 -0.42 17.32 -17.18
C GLY A 214 -0.60 18.61 -16.40
N HIS A 215 -1.79 18.81 -15.85
CA HIS A 215 -2.18 20.02 -15.15
C HIS A 215 -1.39 20.22 -13.84
N GLU A 216 -1.27 19.17 -13.04
CA GLU A 216 -0.57 19.22 -11.75
C GLU A 216 0.92 19.54 -11.92
N LEU A 217 1.57 19.04 -12.96
CA LEU A 217 2.97 19.40 -13.26
C LEU A 217 3.10 20.90 -13.56
N LYS A 218 2.22 21.45 -14.40
CA LYS A 218 2.22 22.87 -14.72
C LYS A 218 2.00 23.75 -13.49
N GLN A 219 1.14 23.30 -12.59
CA GLN A 219 0.91 23.99 -11.31
C GLN A 219 2.16 23.99 -10.43
N LEU A 220 2.86 22.86 -10.33
CA LEU A 220 4.12 22.76 -9.57
C LEU A 220 5.21 23.67 -10.17
N GLU A 221 5.35 23.69 -11.49
CA GLU A 221 6.29 24.57 -12.21
C GLU A 221 5.98 26.05 -11.98
N TYR A 222 4.71 26.42 -11.98
CA TYR A 222 4.28 27.78 -11.67
C TYR A 222 4.55 28.14 -10.21
N LEU A 223 4.17 27.26 -9.29
CA LEU A 223 4.30 27.49 -7.85
C LEU A 223 5.78 27.62 -7.45
N SER A 224 6.65 26.76 -7.97
CA SER A 224 8.09 26.81 -7.65
C SER A 224 8.78 28.12 -8.04
N LYS A 225 8.22 28.87 -9.02
CA LYS A 225 8.74 30.17 -9.46
C LYS A 225 8.17 31.37 -8.68
N LYS A 226 7.06 31.19 -7.96
CA LYS A 226 6.31 32.25 -7.30
C LYS A 226 6.51 32.32 -5.79
N LEU A 227 7.00 31.25 -5.20
CA LEU A 227 7.20 31.19 -3.76
C LEU A 227 8.37 32.07 -3.28
N PRO A 228 8.30 32.58 -2.06
CA PRO A 228 9.42 33.27 -1.43
C PRO A 228 10.61 32.31 -1.24
N GLY A 229 11.84 32.87 -1.21
CA GLY A 229 13.08 32.07 -1.22
C GLY A 229 13.31 31.14 -0.02
N ASN A 230 12.52 31.29 1.03
CA ASN A 230 12.53 30.36 2.18
C ASN A 230 11.59 29.15 2.03
N ILE A 231 10.85 29.04 0.91
CA ILE A 231 10.00 27.90 0.61
C ILE A 231 10.46 27.26 -0.69
N GLU A 232 10.92 26.02 -0.61
CA GLU A 232 11.40 25.25 -1.75
C GLU A 232 10.41 24.14 -2.12
N ILE A 233 10.25 23.90 -3.44
CA ILE A 233 9.49 22.77 -3.96
C ILE A 233 10.41 21.85 -4.75
N THR A 234 10.35 20.56 -4.44
CA THR A 234 10.96 19.49 -5.23
C THR A 234 9.86 18.62 -5.81
N TYR A 235 9.91 18.35 -7.11
CA TYR A 235 8.93 17.50 -7.80
C TYR A 235 9.61 16.69 -8.91
N PHE A 236 8.91 15.67 -9.43
CA PHE A 236 9.43 14.75 -10.44
C PHE A 236 8.44 14.63 -11.60
N SER A 237 8.91 14.88 -12.83
CA SER A 237 8.12 14.69 -14.07
C SER A 237 8.14 13.24 -14.56
N GLU A 238 9.10 12.44 -14.05
CA GLU A 238 9.23 11.02 -14.36
C GLU A 238 8.96 10.16 -13.12
N ARG A 239 8.88 8.84 -13.34
CA ARG A 239 8.73 7.89 -12.23
C ARG A 239 9.95 7.99 -11.32
N VAL A 240 9.70 8.21 -10.05
CA VAL A 240 10.75 8.23 -9.01
C VAL A 240 11.34 6.83 -8.88
N LEU A 241 12.66 6.73 -8.96
CA LEU A 241 13.37 5.49 -8.73
C LEU A 241 13.29 5.07 -7.26
N SER A 242 13.35 3.77 -6.99
CA SER A 242 13.23 3.25 -5.63
C SER A 242 14.26 3.83 -4.67
N GLU A 243 15.51 4.01 -5.13
CA GLU A 243 16.59 4.61 -4.34
C GLU A 243 16.33 6.07 -3.98
N ASP A 244 15.82 6.86 -4.94
CA ASP A 244 15.45 8.26 -4.72
C ASP A 244 14.25 8.36 -3.78
N PHE A 245 13.27 7.46 -3.95
CA PHE A 245 12.12 7.38 -3.06
C PHE A 245 12.58 7.11 -1.63
N GLU A 246 13.41 6.10 -1.42
CA GLU A 246 13.93 5.73 -0.10
C GLU A 246 14.75 6.86 0.53
N ARG A 247 15.64 7.48 -0.25
CA ARG A 247 16.46 8.61 0.20
C ARG A 247 15.61 9.79 0.70
N TRP A 248 14.56 10.16 -0.03
CA TRP A 248 13.66 11.24 0.37
C TRP A 248 12.81 10.87 1.57
N MET A 249 12.29 9.64 1.63
CA MET A 249 11.54 9.14 2.79
C MET A 249 12.38 9.16 4.08
N GLN A 250 13.66 8.79 3.99
CA GLN A 250 14.59 8.87 5.14
C GLN A 250 14.80 10.33 5.57
N LYS A 251 15.04 11.23 4.62
CA LYS A 251 15.28 12.66 4.89
C LYS A 251 14.06 13.43 5.39
N ALA A 252 12.86 12.98 5.13
CA ALA A 252 11.66 13.66 5.55
C ALA A 252 11.56 13.80 7.07
N ASP A 253 11.09 14.93 7.54
CA ASP A 253 10.70 15.12 8.94
C ASP A 253 9.27 14.61 9.15
N ILE A 254 8.36 14.89 8.21
CA ILE A 254 6.93 14.60 8.31
C ILE A 254 6.39 14.18 6.95
N LEU A 255 5.40 13.31 6.94
CA LEU A 255 4.60 13.00 5.75
C LEU A 255 3.31 13.84 5.77
N TRP A 256 3.00 14.51 4.67
CA TRP A 256 1.70 15.12 4.45
C TRP A 256 0.95 14.31 3.40
N CYS A 257 -0.14 13.67 3.82
CA CYS A 257 -0.87 12.67 3.05
C CYS A 257 -2.29 13.15 2.72
N PRO A 258 -2.49 14.07 1.77
CA PRO A 258 -3.79 14.69 1.46
C PRO A 258 -4.66 13.74 0.63
N ILE A 259 -4.90 12.55 1.09
CA ILE A 259 -5.65 11.53 0.35
C ILE A 259 -7.09 11.97 0.11
N GLN A 260 -7.58 11.76 -1.11
CA GLN A 260 -9.03 11.80 -1.37
C GLN A 260 -9.66 10.61 -0.66
N GLN A 261 -10.50 10.85 0.35
CA GLN A 261 -11.06 9.78 1.17
C GLN A 261 -11.81 8.73 0.35
N ASN A 262 -12.55 9.19 -0.66
CA ASN A 262 -13.27 8.31 -1.59
C ASN A 262 -12.43 8.04 -2.83
N THR A 263 -12.36 6.78 -3.22
CA THR A 263 -11.68 6.30 -4.41
C THR A 263 -12.55 5.24 -5.10
N GLU A 264 -12.08 4.71 -6.19
CA GLU A 264 -12.77 3.65 -6.91
C GLU A 264 -11.81 2.52 -7.26
N PHE A 265 -12.31 1.31 -7.18
CA PHE A 265 -11.69 0.15 -7.80
C PHE A 265 -12.72 -0.56 -8.66
N PHE A 266 -12.42 -0.74 -9.94
CA PHE A 266 -13.35 -1.31 -10.92
C PHE A 266 -14.71 -0.57 -10.99
N SER A 267 -14.71 0.75 -10.88
CA SER A 267 -15.87 1.65 -10.76
C SER A 267 -16.79 1.36 -9.56
N ILE A 268 -16.29 0.62 -8.59
CA ILE A 268 -16.94 0.40 -7.30
C ILE A 268 -16.27 1.33 -6.29
N LYS A 269 -17.08 2.10 -5.59
CA LYS A 269 -16.58 3.07 -4.60
C LYS A 269 -15.89 2.35 -3.45
N GLU A 270 -14.73 2.85 -3.09
CA GLU A 270 -13.97 2.45 -1.90
C GLU A 270 -13.67 3.68 -1.06
N THR A 271 -13.52 3.49 0.24
CA THR A 271 -13.20 4.57 1.17
C THR A 271 -11.95 4.18 1.95
N TYR A 272 -10.90 5.02 1.88
CA TYR A 272 -9.68 4.79 2.64
C TYR A 272 -9.96 4.79 4.16
N GLY A 273 -9.34 3.85 4.88
CA GLY A 273 -9.56 3.64 6.31
C GLY A 273 -10.87 2.93 6.69
N LYS A 274 -11.75 2.63 5.69
CA LYS A 274 -13.02 1.91 5.93
C LYS A 274 -13.17 0.65 5.08
N THR A 275 -12.78 0.71 3.81
CA THR A 275 -12.91 -0.42 2.88
C THR A 275 -11.63 -0.67 2.08
N LYS A 276 -10.64 0.21 2.26
CA LYS A 276 -9.36 0.16 1.57
C LYS A 276 -8.28 0.79 2.43
N MET A 277 -7.11 0.13 2.52
CA MET A 277 -5.92 0.71 3.11
C MET A 277 -5.29 1.75 2.16
N THR A 278 -4.71 2.80 2.72
CA THR A 278 -3.81 3.68 1.98
C THR A 278 -2.35 3.24 2.13
N GLY A 279 -1.59 3.24 1.03
CA GLY A 279 -0.16 2.93 1.07
C GLY A 279 0.65 3.86 1.97
N ASN A 280 0.19 5.10 2.16
CA ASN A 280 0.87 6.08 3.01
C ASN A 280 0.92 5.65 4.50
N LEU A 281 0.00 4.80 4.95
CA LEU A 281 0.06 4.19 6.28
C LEU A 281 1.28 3.27 6.40
N GLY A 282 1.48 2.39 5.42
CA GLY A 282 2.67 1.53 5.37
C GLY A 282 3.96 2.33 5.25
N ASP A 283 3.96 3.41 4.46
CA ASP A 283 5.10 4.32 4.35
C ASP A 283 5.45 4.95 5.71
N ALA A 284 4.45 5.48 6.44
CA ALA A 284 4.64 6.10 7.75
C ALA A 284 5.28 5.12 8.75
N ILE A 285 4.79 3.89 8.81
CA ILE A 285 5.33 2.83 9.68
C ILE A 285 6.76 2.47 9.26
N THR A 286 6.97 2.18 7.97
CA THR A 286 8.25 1.68 7.46
C THR A 286 9.40 2.66 7.69
N TYR A 287 9.14 3.96 7.53
CA TYR A 287 10.15 5.00 7.68
C TYR A 287 10.10 5.71 9.05
N GLY A 288 9.22 5.28 9.96
CA GLY A 288 9.10 5.85 11.31
C GLY A 288 8.76 7.34 11.29
N LYS A 289 7.78 7.75 10.46
CA LYS A 289 7.42 9.15 10.26
C LYS A 289 6.01 9.44 10.78
N LEU A 290 5.87 10.54 11.50
CA LEU A 290 4.56 11.12 11.76
C LEU A 290 3.91 11.52 10.44
N ALA A 291 2.61 11.31 10.30
CA ALA A 291 1.91 11.60 9.07
C ALA A 291 0.63 12.39 9.31
N ILE A 292 0.45 13.49 8.56
CA ILE A 292 -0.78 14.29 8.58
C ILE A 292 -1.73 13.77 7.52
N PHE A 293 -2.95 13.49 7.95
CA PHE A 293 -4.04 13.02 7.08
C PHE A 293 -5.23 13.98 7.17
N PRO A 294 -6.09 14.02 6.15
CA PRO A 294 -7.29 14.85 6.18
C PRO A 294 -8.14 14.62 7.44
N ALA A 295 -8.82 15.65 7.91
CA ALA A 295 -9.60 15.64 9.15
C ALA A 295 -10.69 14.56 9.19
N ASP A 296 -11.20 14.14 8.03
CA ASP A 296 -12.22 13.10 7.88
C ASP A 296 -11.65 11.67 7.81
N TYR A 297 -10.30 11.51 7.75
CA TYR A 297 -9.64 10.22 7.88
C TYR A 297 -9.49 9.84 9.36
N LEU A 298 -10.44 9.07 9.85
CA LEU A 298 -10.42 8.63 11.25
C LEU A 298 -9.39 7.51 11.45
N SER A 299 -8.39 7.76 12.28
CA SER A 299 -7.39 6.76 12.69
C SER A 299 -7.28 6.71 14.21
N LYS A 300 -6.98 5.51 14.74
CA LYS A 300 -6.63 5.29 16.15
C LYS A 300 -5.12 5.21 16.38
N LEU A 301 -4.33 5.42 15.35
CA LEU A 301 -2.88 5.33 15.39
C LEU A 301 -2.30 6.68 15.78
N ASP A 302 -1.58 6.75 16.88
CA ASP A 302 -1.06 8.00 17.46
C ASP A 302 -0.05 8.74 16.57
N PHE A 303 0.54 8.07 15.59
CA PHE A 303 1.43 8.69 14.60
C PHE A 303 0.70 9.24 13.37
N ILE A 304 -0.60 9.00 13.25
CA ILE A 304 -1.49 9.59 12.25
C ILE A 304 -2.19 10.80 12.86
N ILE A 305 -1.80 11.97 12.40
CA ILE A 305 -2.29 13.24 12.91
C ILE A 305 -3.42 13.72 12.00
N SER A 306 -4.58 13.97 12.58
CA SER A 306 -5.70 14.59 11.87
C SER A 306 -5.39 16.05 11.58
N GLU A 307 -5.46 16.44 10.33
CA GLU A 307 -5.22 17.81 9.89
C GLU A 307 -6.19 18.79 10.56
N LYS A 308 -5.66 19.86 11.16
CA LYS A 308 -6.39 20.98 11.73
C LYS A 308 -6.20 22.22 10.83
N GLY A 309 -6.96 23.25 11.06
CA GLY A 309 -7.05 24.40 10.15
C GLY A 309 -5.76 25.19 9.86
N ASN A 310 -4.68 25.03 10.65
CA ASN A 310 -3.38 25.62 10.39
C ASN A 310 -2.29 24.54 10.27
N VAL A 311 -2.20 23.93 9.11
CA VAL A 311 -1.23 22.85 8.80
C VAL A 311 0.21 23.26 9.13
N ILE A 312 0.58 24.53 9.01
CA ILE A 312 1.96 24.96 9.21
C ILE A 312 2.38 24.94 10.66
N GLU A 313 1.56 25.43 11.55
CA GLU A 313 1.81 25.35 12.98
C GLU A 313 1.89 23.88 13.42
N GLU A 314 1.07 23.03 12.81
CA GLU A 314 1.13 21.59 13.04
C GLU A 314 2.45 20.99 12.56
N LEU A 315 2.89 21.30 11.34
CA LEU A 315 4.15 20.81 10.77
C LEU A 315 5.36 21.23 11.63
N GLU A 316 5.40 22.46 12.09
CA GLU A 316 6.46 22.95 12.96
C GLU A 316 6.45 22.27 14.34
N THR A 317 5.28 22.04 14.91
CA THR A 317 5.12 21.33 16.18
C THR A 317 5.55 19.89 16.04
N LEU A 318 5.13 19.22 14.96
CA LEU A 318 5.41 17.80 14.72
C LEU A 318 6.87 17.52 14.40
N LYS A 319 7.62 18.48 13.81
CA LYS A 319 9.07 18.34 13.61
C LYS A 319 9.80 18.01 14.91
N ASN A 320 9.33 18.56 16.02
CA ASN A 320 9.93 18.38 17.36
C ASN A 320 9.25 17.28 18.18
N THR A 321 8.21 16.65 17.61
CA THR A 321 7.49 15.55 18.27
C THR A 321 8.14 14.22 17.88
N SER A 322 8.29 13.32 18.85
CA SER A 322 8.78 11.97 18.62
C SER A 322 7.69 10.94 18.94
N PHE A 323 7.62 9.91 18.14
CA PHE A 323 6.83 8.71 18.41
C PHE A 323 7.77 7.50 18.42
N ASP A 324 7.62 6.63 19.39
CA ASP A 324 8.44 5.41 19.49
C ASP A 324 7.81 4.30 18.61
N PHE A 325 8.19 4.33 17.34
CA PHE A 325 7.76 3.30 16.38
C PHE A 325 8.32 1.92 16.74
N GLN A 326 9.51 1.81 17.32
CA GLN A 326 10.12 0.52 17.64
C GLN A 326 9.33 -0.23 18.70
N LYS A 327 8.61 0.47 19.57
CA LYS A 327 7.78 -0.16 20.59
C LYS A 327 6.72 -1.09 20.00
N ASN A 328 6.07 -0.68 18.90
CA ASN A 328 4.95 -1.43 18.30
C ASN A 328 5.28 -2.04 16.93
N TYR A 329 6.24 -1.47 16.22
CA TYR A 329 6.57 -1.81 14.84
C TYR A 329 8.03 -2.26 14.66
N SER A 330 8.71 -2.71 15.71
CA SER A 330 10.02 -3.37 15.54
C SER A 330 9.85 -4.63 14.68
N LYS A 331 10.84 -4.95 13.86
CA LYS A 331 10.79 -6.11 12.96
C LYS A 331 10.48 -7.40 13.72
N LYS A 332 11.12 -7.60 14.87
CA LYS A 332 10.88 -8.76 15.73
C LYS A 332 9.43 -8.88 16.16
N ARG A 333 8.84 -7.79 16.68
CA ARG A 333 7.45 -7.80 17.15
C ARG A 333 6.45 -8.03 16.03
N VAL A 334 6.68 -7.42 14.86
CA VAL A 334 5.82 -7.63 13.70
C VAL A 334 5.93 -9.06 13.19
N LEU A 335 7.12 -9.65 13.19
CA LEU A 335 7.33 -11.06 12.85
C LEU A 335 6.56 -11.98 13.80
N GLU A 336 6.71 -11.82 15.12
CA GLU A 336 6.00 -12.61 16.12
C GLU A 336 4.46 -12.54 15.93
N ASN A 337 3.93 -11.34 15.66
CA ASN A 337 2.52 -11.15 15.38
C ASN A 337 2.08 -11.80 14.06
N LEU A 338 2.92 -11.72 13.02
CA LEU A 338 2.67 -12.36 11.73
C LEU A 338 2.65 -13.88 11.85
N GLU A 339 3.65 -14.48 12.52
CA GLU A 339 3.71 -15.92 12.78
C GLU A 339 2.48 -16.38 13.59
N SER A 340 2.09 -15.62 14.61
CA SER A 340 0.85 -15.91 15.38
C SER A 340 -0.40 -15.88 14.48
N THR A 341 -0.51 -14.91 13.59
CA THR A 341 -1.65 -14.81 12.66
C THR A 341 -1.66 -16.00 11.69
N LEU A 342 -0.51 -16.33 11.08
CA LEU A 342 -0.38 -17.47 10.16
C LEU A 342 -0.69 -18.80 10.85
N ASN A 343 -0.22 -18.98 12.08
CA ASN A 343 -0.50 -20.17 12.88
C ASN A 343 -2.00 -20.37 13.15
N LYS A 344 -2.72 -19.30 13.48
CA LYS A 344 -4.18 -19.35 13.67
C LYS A 344 -4.94 -19.73 12.40
N ILE A 345 -4.44 -19.33 11.24
CA ILE A 345 -5.06 -19.65 9.95
C ILE A 345 -4.82 -21.12 9.58
N ILE A 346 -3.66 -21.67 9.92
CA ILE A 346 -3.29 -23.05 9.59
C ILE A 346 -4.05 -24.06 10.47
N GLN A 347 -4.32 -23.73 11.74
CA GLN A 347 -5.16 -24.52 12.65
C GLN A 347 -6.60 -24.64 12.17
#